data_c8d77c8a6a767f9fdebad1918cdf1583
#
_entry.id   c8d77c8a6a767f9fdebad1918cdf1583
#
_cell.length_a   1.000
_cell.length_b   1.000
_cell.length_c   1.000
_cell.angle_alpha   90.00
_cell.angle_beta   90.00
_cell.angle_gamma   90.00
#
_symmetry.space_group_name_H-M   'P 1'
#
loop_
_entity.id
_entity.type
_entity.pdbx_description
1 polymer ?
#
loop_
_entity_poly.entity_id
_entity_poly.type
_entity_poly.pdbx_seq_one_letter_code
_entity_poly.pdbx_strand_id
1 'polypeptide(L)'
;MNRVFLLFTFISFLGFSQEKYLTKSGLLNFEASVPSFEEIKATNTNVTAIFNAANGQFATLALVKGFRFKNALMEEHFNESYAESDIYPKAIFKGRLIGYTENNTLIAYPIKGSLDFHGVTKNIQNVTVQIINSENKITFKGAFELNPEEFDVEIPKIVSSKIADTVSVIFEFNMTKTK
;
A
#
# COMPACT_ATOMS: atom_id res chain seq x y z
N MET A 1 -42.94 25.67 48.64
CA MET A 1 -41.58 25.07 48.49
C MET A 1 -41.62 24.14 47.27
N ASN A 2 -41.28 24.62 46.08
CA ASN A 2 -41.25 23.84 44.86
C ASN A 2 -39.87 23.15 44.71
N ARG A 3 -39.89 21.82 44.78
CA ARG A 3 -38.71 21.00 44.50
C ARG A 3 -38.67 20.72 43.01
N VAL A 4 -37.76 21.39 42.28
CA VAL A 4 -37.44 21.10 40.89
C VAL A 4 -36.53 19.86 40.87
N PHE A 5 -37.03 18.74 40.33
CA PHE A 5 -36.26 17.52 40.13
C PHE A 5 -35.53 17.63 38.77
N LEU A 6 -34.25 17.93 38.78
CA LEU A 6 -33.42 17.99 37.57
C LEU A 6 -33.07 16.56 37.17
N LEU A 7 -33.74 16.05 36.10
CA LEU A 7 -33.46 14.76 35.53
C LEU A 7 -32.20 14.87 34.64
N PHE A 8 -31.07 14.39 35.13
CA PHE A 8 -29.81 14.35 34.41
C PHE A 8 -29.84 13.13 33.47
N THR A 9 -30.21 13.34 32.20
CA THR A 9 -30.14 12.29 31.13
C THR A 9 -28.69 12.05 30.77
N PHE A 10 -28.14 10.93 31.22
CA PHE A 10 -26.82 10.44 30.86
C PHE A 10 -26.89 9.88 29.44
N ILE A 11 -26.52 10.69 28.43
CA ILE A 11 -26.38 10.22 27.04
C ILE A 11 -25.09 9.42 26.97
N SER A 12 -25.21 8.09 27.03
CA SER A 12 -24.11 7.15 26.77
C SER A 12 -23.74 7.25 25.30
N PHE A 13 -22.65 7.91 24.98
CA PHE A 13 -22.01 7.81 23.67
C PHE A 13 -21.50 6.36 23.51
N LEU A 14 -22.25 5.53 22.80
CA LEU A 14 -21.77 4.27 22.29
C LEU A 14 -20.68 4.60 21.26
N GLY A 15 -19.44 4.64 21.69
CA GLY A 15 -18.29 4.75 20.81
C GLY A 15 -18.26 3.52 19.88
N PHE A 16 -18.62 3.69 18.62
CA PHE A 16 -18.37 2.68 17.60
C PHE A 16 -16.86 2.52 17.49
N SER A 17 -16.31 1.48 18.10
CA SER A 17 -14.92 1.09 17.92
C SER A 17 -14.75 0.69 16.44
N GLN A 18 -14.07 1.51 15.67
CA GLN A 18 -13.75 1.20 14.28
C GLN A 18 -12.73 0.05 14.27
N GLU A 19 -13.12 -1.12 13.73
CA GLU A 19 -12.21 -2.23 13.58
C GLU A 19 -11.10 -1.90 12.56
N LYS A 20 -9.91 -1.66 13.08
CA LYS A 20 -8.72 -1.39 12.26
C LYS A 20 -7.74 -2.54 12.36
N TYR A 21 -7.14 -2.86 11.23
CA TYR A 21 -6.06 -3.83 11.11
C TYR A 21 -4.79 -3.11 10.66
N LEU A 22 -3.65 -3.48 11.24
CA LEU A 22 -2.37 -2.82 11.02
C LEU A 22 -1.25 -3.86 10.86
N THR A 23 -0.30 -3.56 9.99
CA THR A 23 1.04 -4.16 9.98
C THR A 23 2.10 -3.09 9.79
N LYS A 24 3.33 -3.34 10.28
CA LYS A 24 4.54 -2.55 9.98
C LYS A 24 5.60 -3.38 9.27
N SER A 25 5.27 -4.64 8.96
CA SER A 25 6.15 -5.60 8.30
C SER A 25 5.49 -6.18 7.04
N GLY A 26 4.76 -5.33 6.30
CA GLY A 26 4.20 -5.67 5.00
C GLY A 26 5.28 -5.91 3.97
N LEU A 27 5.01 -6.81 3.03
CA LEU A 27 5.90 -7.15 1.92
C LEU A 27 5.45 -6.39 0.67
N LEU A 28 6.41 -5.76 0.01
CA LEU A 28 6.25 -5.15 -1.30
C LEU A 28 7.46 -5.52 -2.17
N ASN A 29 7.19 -6.15 -3.31
CA ASN A 29 8.20 -6.47 -4.31
C ASN A 29 7.90 -5.71 -5.57
N PHE A 30 8.92 -5.27 -6.27
CA PHE A 30 8.78 -4.85 -7.66
C PHE A 30 9.82 -5.51 -8.54
N GLU A 31 9.49 -5.64 -9.82
CA GLU A 31 10.34 -6.22 -10.85
C GLU A 31 10.21 -5.44 -12.15
N ALA A 32 11.36 -5.08 -12.72
CA ALA A 32 11.50 -4.38 -14.00
C ALA A 32 12.47 -5.12 -14.92
N SER A 33 12.56 -6.44 -14.79
CA SER A 33 13.50 -7.28 -15.54
C SER A 33 13.10 -7.42 -17.01
N VAL A 34 14.08 -7.43 -17.89
CA VAL A 34 13.93 -7.79 -19.29
C VAL A 34 14.62 -9.15 -19.52
N PRO A 35 14.00 -10.10 -20.24
CA PRO A 35 14.64 -11.38 -20.56
C PRO A 35 16.03 -11.18 -21.16
N SER A 36 16.98 -12.03 -20.75
CA SER A 36 18.39 -12.03 -21.20
C SER A 36 19.30 -10.95 -20.60
N PHE A 37 18.78 -10.11 -19.69
CA PHE A 37 19.57 -9.17 -18.91
C PHE A 37 19.58 -9.52 -17.41
N GLU A 38 20.35 -8.78 -16.63
CA GLU A 38 20.40 -8.94 -15.17
C GLU A 38 19.03 -8.66 -14.55
N GLU A 39 18.62 -9.49 -13.57
CA GLU A 39 17.35 -9.35 -12.87
C GLU A 39 17.29 -8.02 -12.11
N ILE A 40 16.31 -7.19 -12.44
CA ILE A 40 16.04 -5.92 -11.74
C ILE A 40 14.82 -6.14 -10.85
N LYS A 41 15.09 -6.49 -9.60
CA LYS A 41 14.08 -6.80 -8.60
C LYS A 41 14.48 -6.28 -7.24
N ALA A 42 13.50 -5.73 -6.53
CA ALA A 42 13.70 -5.27 -5.16
C ALA A 42 12.56 -5.68 -4.25
N THR A 43 12.89 -5.82 -2.97
CA THR A 43 11.98 -6.22 -1.91
C THR A 43 12.04 -5.23 -0.75
N ASN A 44 10.87 -4.81 -0.25
CA ASN A 44 10.74 -4.06 0.99
C ASN A 44 9.85 -4.87 1.95
N THR A 45 10.40 -5.26 3.11
CA THR A 45 9.70 -6.05 4.14
C THR A 45 9.18 -5.21 5.31
N ASN A 46 9.32 -3.89 5.23
CA ASN A 46 8.96 -2.95 6.30
C ASN A 46 7.88 -1.95 5.86
N VAL A 47 6.92 -2.40 5.05
CA VAL A 47 5.81 -1.56 4.62
C VAL A 47 4.76 -1.49 5.71
N THR A 48 4.35 -0.28 6.07
CA THR A 48 3.20 -0.08 6.95
C THR A 48 1.93 -0.15 6.13
N ALA A 49 0.96 -0.97 6.55
CA ALA A 49 -0.37 -1.02 5.95
C ALA A 49 -1.45 -0.95 7.02
N ILE A 50 -2.51 -0.20 6.76
CA ILE A 50 -3.67 -0.06 7.63
C ILE A 50 -4.96 -0.27 6.83
N PHE A 51 -5.87 -1.04 7.40
CA PHE A 51 -7.19 -1.31 6.85
C PHE A 51 -8.28 -1.00 7.88
N ASN A 52 -9.32 -0.30 7.45
CA ASN A 52 -10.51 -0.03 8.25
C ASN A 52 -11.64 -0.96 7.78
N ALA A 53 -11.95 -1.98 8.57
CA ALA A 53 -12.96 -2.98 8.23
C ALA A 53 -14.39 -2.42 8.24
N ALA A 54 -14.67 -1.33 8.95
CA ALA A 54 -15.99 -0.73 8.95
C ALA A 54 -16.39 -0.07 7.62
N ASN A 55 -15.40 0.37 6.81
CA ASN A 55 -15.69 1.16 5.60
C ASN A 55 -14.85 0.78 4.37
N GLY A 56 -13.98 -0.23 4.47
CA GLY A 56 -13.15 -0.71 3.37
C GLY A 56 -11.99 0.22 2.98
N GLN A 57 -11.69 1.27 3.77
CA GLN A 57 -10.54 2.14 3.52
C GLN A 57 -9.23 1.42 3.79
N PHE A 58 -8.27 1.63 2.91
CA PHE A 58 -6.96 1.01 2.98
C PHE A 58 -5.87 2.02 2.63
N ALA A 59 -4.78 1.99 3.38
CA ALA A 59 -3.62 2.83 3.09
C ALA A 59 -2.32 2.07 3.36
N THR A 60 -1.28 2.37 2.56
CA THR A 60 0.07 1.86 2.77
C THR A 60 1.10 2.98 2.73
N LEU A 61 2.21 2.78 3.43
CA LEU A 61 3.39 3.61 3.38
C LEU A 61 4.63 2.72 3.29
N ALA A 62 5.39 2.87 2.22
CA ALA A 62 6.71 2.30 2.04
C ALA A 62 7.77 3.40 2.08
N LEU A 63 8.83 3.21 2.86
CA LEU A 63 10.03 4.04 2.75
C LEU A 63 10.80 3.58 1.52
N VAL A 64 11.13 4.50 0.61
CA VAL A 64 11.83 4.20 -0.65
C VAL A 64 13.21 3.60 -0.37
N LYS A 65 13.95 4.13 0.58
CA LYS A 65 15.21 3.55 1.07
C LYS A 65 15.07 2.18 1.76
N GLY A 66 13.85 1.68 1.93
CA GLY A 66 13.57 0.34 2.48
C GLY A 66 13.65 -0.79 1.45
N PHE A 67 13.69 -0.49 0.16
CA PHE A 67 13.86 -1.49 -0.87
C PHE A 67 15.30 -2.03 -0.89
N ARG A 68 15.41 -3.36 -0.99
CA ARG A 68 16.69 -4.09 -1.05
C ARG A 68 16.79 -4.85 -2.36
N PHE A 69 17.90 -4.66 -3.03
CA PHE A 69 18.27 -5.34 -4.26
C PHE A 69 19.27 -6.45 -3.96
N LYS A 70 19.39 -7.41 -4.86
CA LYS A 70 20.44 -8.44 -4.80
C LYS A 70 21.82 -7.84 -5.07
N ASN A 71 21.88 -6.80 -5.91
CA ASN A 71 23.08 -6.07 -6.31
C ASN A 71 23.10 -4.69 -5.63
N ALA A 72 24.12 -4.40 -4.85
CA ALA A 72 24.26 -3.15 -4.10
C ALA A 72 24.36 -1.90 -5.02
N LEU A 73 25.01 -2.03 -6.19
CA LEU A 73 25.10 -0.94 -7.15
C LEU A 73 23.72 -0.62 -7.77
N MET A 74 22.88 -1.64 -8.01
CA MET A 74 21.49 -1.40 -8.43
C MET A 74 20.68 -0.68 -7.34
N GLU A 75 20.86 -1.04 -6.07
CA GLU A 75 20.22 -0.37 -4.94
C GLU A 75 20.64 1.10 -4.85
N GLU A 76 21.94 1.38 -5.05
CA GLU A 76 22.47 2.73 -5.08
C GLU A 76 21.85 3.55 -6.23
N HIS A 77 21.92 3.04 -7.47
CA HIS A 77 21.33 3.71 -8.63
C HIS A 77 19.82 3.92 -8.49
N PHE A 78 19.10 2.93 -7.93
CA PHE A 78 17.66 3.09 -7.64
C PHE A 78 17.41 4.26 -6.69
N ASN A 79 18.18 4.35 -5.61
CA ASN A 79 17.98 5.40 -4.60
C ASN A 79 18.41 6.79 -5.08
N GLU A 80 19.49 6.88 -5.87
CA GLU A 80 20.08 8.16 -6.25
C GLU A 80 19.55 8.71 -7.57
N SER A 81 19.35 7.84 -8.57
CA SER A 81 19.09 8.26 -9.94
C SER A 81 17.67 8.02 -10.42
N TYR A 82 16.96 7.01 -9.88
CA TYR A 82 15.62 6.68 -10.35
C TYR A 82 14.51 7.10 -9.37
N ALA A 83 14.65 6.76 -8.11
CA ALA A 83 13.64 7.06 -7.11
C ALA A 83 13.95 8.31 -6.29
N GLU A 84 15.17 8.88 -6.43
CA GLU A 84 15.65 10.08 -5.75
C GLU A 84 15.22 10.10 -4.27
N SER A 85 15.53 9.00 -3.56
CA SER A 85 14.95 8.67 -2.25
C SER A 85 15.26 9.66 -1.14
N ASP A 86 16.23 10.55 -1.32
CA ASP A 86 16.52 11.67 -0.42
C ASP A 86 15.54 12.82 -0.60
N ILE A 87 15.02 13.02 -1.81
CA ILE A 87 14.03 14.04 -2.15
C ILE A 87 12.62 13.48 -1.95
N TYR A 88 12.38 12.24 -2.42
CA TYR A 88 11.09 11.55 -2.39
C TYR A 88 11.15 10.29 -1.50
N PRO A 89 11.23 10.43 -0.17
CA PRO A 89 11.54 9.31 0.73
C PRO A 89 10.41 8.28 0.90
N LYS A 90 9.21 8.55 0.38
CA LYS A 90 8.01 7.74 0.66
C LYS A 90 7.24 7.43 -0.61
N ALA A 91 6.73 6.19 -0.70
CA ALA A 91 5.63 5.83 -1.58
C ALA A 91 4.38 5.58 -0.72
N ILE A 92 3.27 6.28 -1.03
CA ILE A 92 2.04 6.25 -0.24
C ILE A 92 0.87 5.89 -1.14
N PHE A 93 0.16 4.81 -0.80
CA PHE A 93 -1.13 4.50 -1.42
C PHE A 93 -2.25 4.79 -0.44
N LYS A 94 -3.35 5.37 -0.94
CA LYS A 94 -4.61 5.56 -0.21
C LYS A 94 -5.77 5.18 -1.12
N GLY A 95 -6.62 4.29 -0.65
CA GLY A 95 -7.74 3.81 -1.46
C GLY A 95 -8.85 3.16 -0.65
N ARG A 96 -9.77 2.55 -1.38
CA ARG A 96 -10.92 1.84 -0.83
C ARG A 96 -11.24 0.61 -1.67
N LEU A 97 -11.63 -0.48 -1.00
CA LEU A 97 -12.20 -1.66 -1.63
C LEU A 97 -13.61 -1.34 -2.15
N ILE A 98 -13.87 -1.65 -3.39
CA ILE A 98 -15.15 -1.37 -4.04
C ILE A 98 -16.12 -2.52 -3.77
N GLY A 99 -17.33 -2.19 -3.30
CA GLY A 99 -18.34 -3.19 -2.92
C GLY A 99 -18.03 -3.95 -1.63
N TYR A 100 -17.03 -3.52 -0.86
CA TYR A 100 -16.73 -4.11 0.43
C TYR A 100 -17.79 -3.75 1.47
N THR A 101 -18.25 -4.76 2.19
CA THR A 101 -19.04 -4.63 3.42
C THR A 101 -18.48 -5.61 4.45
N GLU A 102 -18.56 -5.27 5.74
CA GLU A 102 -17.99 -6.05 6.84
C GLU A 102 -18.48 -7.52 6.88
N ASN A 103 -19.74 -7.75 6.45
CA ASN A 103 -20.36 -9.07 6.43
C ASN A 103 -20.21 -9.81 5.09
N ASN A 104 -19.43 -9.27 4.14
CA ASN A 104 -19.27 -9.88 2.84
C ASN A 104 -18.21 -10.98 2.89
N THR A 105 -18.55 -12.15 2.31
CA THR A 105 -17.67 -13.33 2.25
C THR A 105 -16.82 -13.39 0.98
N LEU A 106 -16.86 -12.35 0.13
CA LEU A 106 -16.00 -12.32 -1.06
C LEU A 106 -14.52 -12.36 -0.66
N ILE A 107 -13.75 -13.13 -1.40
CA ILE A 107 -12.31 -13.32 -1.19
C ILE A 107 -11.47 -12.37 -2.04
N ALA A 108 -12.09 -11.58 -2.93
CA ALA A 108 -11.41 -10.64 -3.81
C ALA A 108 -12.26 -9.40 -4.09
N TYR A 109 -11.63 -8.23 -4.02
CA TYR A 109 -12.27 -6.93 -4.25
C TYR A 109 -11.45 -6.06 -5.18
N PRO A 110 -12.09 -5.36 -6.12
CA PRO A 110 -11.42 -4.26 -6.81
C PRO A 110 -11.07 -3.16 -5.81
N ILE A 111 -9.88 -2.58 -5.94
CA ILE A 111 -9.47 -1.40 -5.16
C ILE A 111 -9.34 -0.20 -6.09
N LYS A 112 -9.78 0.96 -5.62
CA LYS A 112 -9.53 2.26 -6.25
C LYS A 112 -8.85 3.17 -5.26
N GLY A 113 -7.87 3.93 -5.73
CA GLY A 113 -7.14 4.85 -4.88
C GLY A 113 -6.14 5.68 -5.64
N SER A 114 -5.28 6.38 -4.91
CA SER A 114 -4.18 7.15 -5.43
C SER A 114 -2.85 6.63 -4.86
N LEU A 115 -1.84 6.56 -5.72
CA LEU A 115 -0.46 6.32 -5.37
C LEU A 115 0.31 7.62 -5.52
N ASP A 116 0.96 8.04 -4.46
CA ASP A 116 1.94 9.12 -4.43
C ASP A 116 3.34 8.48 -4.41
N PHE A 117 4.10 8.72 -5.44
CA PHE A 117 5.45 8.23 -5.60
C PHE A 117 6.25 9.24 -6.41
N HIS A 118 7.51 9.46 -6.07
CA HIS A 118 8.44 10.36 -6.75
C HIS A 118 7.86 11.79 -6.96
N GLY A 119 7.08 12.29 -5.98
CA GLY A 119 6.42 13.60 -6.04
C GLY A 119 5.18 13.68 -6.94
N VAL A 120 4.83 12.60 -7.63
CA VAL A 120 3.66 12.53 -8.53
C VAL A 120 2.57 11.66 -7.92
N THR A 121 1.33 12.14 -7.97
CA THR A 121 0.16 11.37 -7.52
C THR A 121 -0.64 10.88 -8.71
N LYS A 122 -0.84 9.57 -8.83
CA LYS A 122 -1.65 8.92 -9.89
C LYS A 122 -2.79 8.10 -9.30
N ASN A 123 -3.91 8.07 -10.04
CA ASN A 123 -5.03 7.20 -9.71
C ASN A 123 -4.73 5.75 -10.14
N ILE A 124 -4.80 4.83 -9.19
CA ILE A 124 -4.67 3.40 -9.41
C ILE A 124 -6.07 2.79 -9.51
N GLN A 125 -6.31 2.08 -10.61
CA GLN A 125 -7.58 1.41 -10.91
C GLN A 125 -7.29 0.00 -11.44
N ASN A 126 -8.33 -0.85 -11.46
CA ASN A 126 -8.27 -2.22 -11.99
C ASN A 126 -7.30 -3.16 -11.25
N VAL A 127 -6.98 -2.85 -10.01
CA VAL A 127 -6.23 -3.74 -9.12
C VAL A 127 -7.21 -4.55 -8.29
N THR A 128 -7.03 -5.87 -8.26
CA THR A 128 -7.82 -6.76 -7.42
C THR A 128 -7.00 -7.15 -6.20
N VAL A 129 -7.59 -6.95 -5.02
CA VAL A 129 -7.02 -7.37 -3.74
C VAL A 129 -7.70 -8.66 -3.31
N GLN A 130 -6.92 -9.71 -3.12
CA GLN A 130 -7.36 -10.94 -2.45
C GLN A 130 -7.32 -10.75 -0.95
N ILE A 131 -8.39 -11.15 -0.27
CA ILE A 131 -8.52 -11.02 1.18
C ILE A 131 -8.66 -12.41 1.79
N ILE A 132 -7.80 -12.71 2.77
CA ILE A 132 -7.84 -13.93 3.56
C ILE A 132 -8.09 -13.51 5.02
N ASN A 133 -9.26 -13.87 5.54
CA ASN A 133 -9.66 -13.57 6.92
C ASN A 133 -9.33 -14.74 7.85
N SER A 134 -8.80 -14.43 9.02
CA SER A 134 -8.62 -15.34 10.14
C SER A 134 -8.92 -14.56 11.42
N GLU A 135 -9.43 -15.21 12.47
CA GLU A 135 -9.96 -14.59 13.71
C GLU A 135 -9.54 -13.13 14.05
N ASN A 136 -8.23 -12.88 14.21
CA ASN A 136 -7.67 -11.57 14.56
C ASN A 136 -6.69 -11.04 13.51
N LYS A 137 -6.67 -11.66 12.32
CA LYS A 137 -5.74 -11.31 11.24
C LYS A 137 -6.49 -11.20 9.93
N ILE A 138 -6.05 -10.26 9.11
CA ILE A 138 -6.50 -10.12 7.73
C ILE A 138 -5.26 -10.02 6.83
N THR A 139 -5.21 -10.83 5.79
CA THR A 139 -4.13 -10.77 4.80
C THR A 139 -4.65 -10.21 3.49
N PHE A 140 -3.98 -9.19 2.98
CA PHE A 140 -4.20 -8.63 1.66
C PHE A 140 -3.07 -9.05 0.74
N LYS A 141 -3.44 -9.60 -0.44
CA LYS A 141 -2.50 -9.93 -1.52
C LYS A 141 -2.98 -9.35 -2.83
N GLY A 142 -2.05 -8.93 -3.66
CA GLY A 142 -2.38 -8.46 -4.99
C GLY A 142 -1.14 -8.15 -5.81
N ALA A 143 -1.39 -7.87 -7.09
CA ALA A 143 -0.38 -7.42 -8.00
C ALA A 143 -0.96 -6.34 -8.91
N PHE A 144 -0.11 -5.44 -9.36
CA PHE A 144 -0.45 -4.43 -10.36
C PHE A 144 0.80 -4.05 -11.15
N GLU A 145 0.58 -3.37 -12.26
CA GLU A 145 1.65 -2.84 -13.08
C GLU A 145 1.61 -1.31 -13.04
N LEU A 146 2.77 -0.70 -13.15
CA LEU A 146 2.92 0.75 -13.29
C LEU A 146 4.00 1.06 -14.34
N ASN A 147 3.84 2.21 -15.00
CA ASN A 147 4.88 2.76 -15.88
C ASN A 147 5.65 3.81 -15.08
N PRO A 148 6.99 3.69 -14.91
CA PRO A 148 7.82 4.66 -14.20
C PRO A 148 7.73 6.08 -14.78
N GLU A 149 7.59 6.22 -16.10
CA GLU A 149 7.47 7.52 -16.77
C GLU A 149 6.22 8.30 -16.30
N GLU A 150 5.15 7.61 -15.90
CA GLU A 150 3.96 8.26 -15.33
C GLU A 150 4.21 8.94 -14.00
N PHE A 151 5.32 8.59 -13.33
CA PHE A 151 5.77 9.16 -12.06
C PHE A 151 7.03 10.02 -12.23
N ASP A 152 7.27 10.53 -13.43
CA ASP A 152 8.43 11.36 -13.77
C ASP A 152 9.78 10.69 -13.43
N VAL A 153 9.84 9.35 -13.45
CA VAL A 153 11.07 8.59 -13.30
C VAL A 153 11.72 8.45 -14.67
N GLU A 154 12.84 9.14 -14.86
CA GLU A 154 13.58 9.11 -16.12
C GLU A 154 14.47 7.86 -16.22
N ILE A 155 14.29 7.06 -17.28
CA ILE A 155 15.15 5.93 -17.60
C ILE A 155 16.10 6.38 -18.72
N PRO A 156 17.42 6.49 -18.47
CA PRO A 156 18.37 6.91 -19.49
C PRO A 156 18.37 5.97 -20.71
N LYS A 157 18.39 6.53 -21.92
CA LYS A 157 18.32 5.77 -23.17
C LYS A 157 19.37 4.66 -23.30
N ILE A 158 20.55 4.85 -22.69
CA ILE A 158 21.65 3.88 -22.72
C ILE A 158 21.33 2.57 -21.99
N VAL A 159 20.39 2.61 -21.03
CA VAL A 159 19.97 1.45 -20.24
C VAL A 159 18.50 1.06 -20.47
N SER A 160 17.73 1.83 -21.25
CA SER A 160 16.30 1.60 -21.47
C SER A 160 16.02 0.21 -22.05
N SER A 161 16.89 -0.32 -22.91
CA SER A 161 16.72 -1.69 -23.45
C SER A 161 16.92 -2.81 -22.41
N LYS A 162 17.42 -2.49 -21.22
CA LYS A 162 17.70 -3.44 -20.13
C LYS A 162 16.69 -3.34 -18.99
N ILE A 163 15.80 -2.35 -19.01
CA ILE A 163 14.77 -2.09 -18.00
C ILE A 163 13.42 -2.20 -18.69
N ALA A 164 12.49 -2.93 -18.12
CA ALA A 164 11.15 -3.05 -18.67
C ALA A 164 10.39 -1.72 -18.58
N ASP A 165 9.65 -1.35 -19.62
CA ASP A 165 8.81 -0.15 -19.66
C ASP A 165 7.71 -0.19 -18.58
N THR A 166 7.31 -1.40 -18.20
CA THR A 166 6.30 -1.63 -17.16
C THR A 166 6.93 -2.38 -15.99
N VAL A 167 6.72 -1.87 -14.79
CA VAL A 167 7.16 -2.47 -13.53
C VAL A 167 6.03 -3.27 -12.92
N SER A 168 6.25 -4.56 -12.70
CA SER A 168 5.33 -5.41 -11.95
C SER A 168 5.54 -5.22 -10.45
N VAL A 169 4.46 -4.97 -9.73
CA VAL A 169 4.45 -4.78 -8.27
C VAL A 169 3.57 -5.84 -7.62
N ILE A 170 4.11 -6.57 -6.65
CA ILE A 170 3.42 -7.61 -5.89
C ILE A 170 3.46 -7.23 -4.41
N PHE A 171 2.34 -7.36 -3.72
CA PHE A 171 2.26 -7.05 -2.29
C PHE A 171 1.58 -8.15 -1.49
N GLU A 172 2.01 -8.26 -0.22
CA GLU A 172 1.37 -9.07 0.80
C GLU A 172 1.42 -8.34 2.15
N PHE A 173 0.24 -8.10 2.73
CA PHE A 173 0.10 -7.40 4.01
C PHE A 173 -0.65 -8.28 5.01
N ASN A 174 0.10 -8.84 5.95
CA ASN A 174 -0.44 -9.62 7.07
C ASN A 174 -0.72 -8.66 8.23
N MET A 175 -1.97 -8.21 8.35
CA MET A 175 -2.40 -7.19 9.31
C MET A 175 -3.10 -7.84 10.50
N THR A 176 -2.84 -7.31 11.70
CA THR A 176 -3.52 -7.73 12.95
C THR A 176 -4.48 -6.65 13.43
N LYS A 177 -5.57 -7.07 14.08
CA LYS A 177 -6.55 -6.16 14.67
C LYS A 177 -5.89 -5.27 15.71
N THR A 178 -6.09 -3.98 15.61
CA THR A 178 -5.64 -3.02 16.63
C THR A 178 -6.59 -3.04 17.82
N LYS A 179 -6.04 -2.86 19.01
CA LYS A 179 -6.82 -2.76 20.26
C LYS A 179 -7.55 -1.41 20.32
#